data_970890217e8307eea8ce6008e3a0f72f
#
_entry.id   970890217e8307eea8ce6008e3a0f72f
#
_cell.length_a   1.000
_cell.length_b   1.000
_cell.length_c   1.000
_cell.angle_alpha   90.00
_cell.angle_beta   90.00
_cell.angle_gamma   90.00
#
_symmetry.space_group_name_H-M   'P 1'
#
loop_
_entity.id
_entity.type
_entity.pdbx_description
1 polymer ?
#
loop_
_entity_poly.entity_id
_entity_poly.type
_entity_poly.pdbx_seq_one_letter_code
_entity_poly.pdbx_strand_id
1 'polypeptide(L)'
;MGIIPAHTAEKESPGGNINAIFPSATGVDVHAKVLVCNYQWYDFETQTPRNERAEFGTSQTQLAAFAEWAESRNPSRIVMESTGVLRRSPYQALEDCGFTSQKLVLANACDVKGKKDHKTDVIDAEHLATLGRLDAVKGSFVPIRAVRDMRLISRAYIRARQDLSRAKNRKTKYLNAIGTRAGSVFSDINGKAAREILTAWVEDNPMLGGDHPLEGEAAQALCRRDCRCVASAATRT
;
A
#
# COMPACT_ATOMS: atom_id res chain seq x y z
N MET A 1 -13.33 -16.31 16.92
CA MET A 1 -12.31 -16.23 15.87
C MET A 1 -10.96 -16.30 16.58
N GLY A 2 -10.31 -17.46 16.49
CA GLY A 2 -9.18 -17.78 17.34
C GLY A 2 -7.94 -16.96 17.00
N ILE A 3 -7.27 -16.47 18.03
CA ILE A 3 -5.91 -15.96 17.98
C ILE A 3 -5.05 -17.16 17.55
N ILE A 4 -4.36 -17.07 16.43
CA ILE A 4 -3.37 -18.07 16.04
C ILE A 4 -2.25 -17.96 17.07
N PRO A 5 -1.97 -19.01 17.88
CA PRO A 5 -0.88 -18.95 18.83
C PRO A 5 0.43 -18.82 18.05
N ALA A 6 1.28 -17.89 18.47
CA ALA A 6 2.64 -17.77 17.96
C ALA A 6 3.36 -19.10 18.19
N HIS A 7 3.69 -19.84 17.13
CA HIS A 7 4.57 -20.98 17.20
C HIS A 7 6.00 -20.46 17.46
N THR A 8 6.39 -20.45 18.70
CA THR A 8 7.76 -20.20 19.13
C THR A 8 8.59 -21.46 18.88
N ALA A 9 9.32 -21.48 17.78
CA ALA A 9 10.35 -22.50 17.57
C ALA A 9 11.71 -21.84 17.76
N GLU A 10 12.33 -22.06 18.90
CA GLU A 10 13.73 -21.72 19.11
C GLU A 10 14.60 -22.70 18.32
N LYS A 11 15.41 -22.19 17.41
CA LYS A 11 16.42 -22.95 16.67
C LYS A 11 17.79 -22.32 16.88
N GLU A 12 18.76 -23.16 17.19
CA GLU A 12 20.17 -22.77 17.11
C GLU A 12 20.53 -22.48 15.64
N SER A 13 21.05 -21.30 15.37
CA SER A 13 21.57 -20.96 14.05
C SER A 13 22.98 -21.53 13.88
N PRO A 14 23.26 -22.31 12.84
CA PRO A 14 24.60 -22.74 12.51
C PRO A 14 25.34 -21.53 11.90
N GLY A 15 26.05 -20.77 12.72
CA GLY A 15 26.75 -19.61 12.20
C GLY A 15 27.88 -19.17 13.07
N GLY A 16 29.10 -19.34 12.53
CA GLY A 16 30.32 -18.90 13.12
C GLY A 16 30.30 -17.42 13.52
N ASN A 17 31.29 -17.04 14.28
CA ASN A 17 31.55 -15.74 14.89
C ASN A 17 31.44 -14.56 13.89
N ILE A 18 30.21 -14.11 13.63
CA ILE A 18 29.99 -12.91 12.81
C ILE A 18 30.03 -11.74 13.78
N ASN A 19 30.94 -10.82 13.60
CA ASN A 19 31.00 -9.55 14.34
C ASN A 19 29.74 -8.73 14.06
N ALA A 20 28.65 -9.03 14.75
CA ALA A 20 27.40 -8.29 14.64
C ALA A 20 27.57 -6.91 15.31
N ILE A 21 27.18 -5.86 14.60
CA ILE A 21 27.22 -4.47 15.11
C ILE A 21 26.12 -4.26 16.14
N PHE A 22 24.94 -4.89 15.91
CA PHE A 22 23.81 -4.82 16.82
C PHE A 22 23.58 -6.17 17.53
N PRO A 23 23.35 -6.16 18.86
CA PRO A 23 23.15 -7.36 19.63
C PRO A 23 21.86 -8.12 19.24
N SER A 24 20.85 -7.39 18.74
CA SER A 24 19.59 -7.96 18.31
C SER A 24 19.00 -7.24 17.10
N ALA A 25 18.27 -7.98 16.27
CA ALA A 25 17.48 -7.40 15.19
C ALA A 25 16.27 -8.29 14.86
N THR A 26 15.24 -7.66 14.31
CA THR A 26 14.06 -8.33 13.76
C THR A 26 14.00 -8.11 12.25
N GLY A 27 13.91 -9.20 11.50
CA GLY A 27 13.56 -9.16 10.08
C GLY A 27 12.07 -9.37 9.91
N VAL A 28 11.43 -8.59 9.07
CA VAL A 28 10.00 -8.67 8.78
C VAL A 28 9.80 -8.77 7.27
N ASP A 29 9.32 -9.92 6.83
CA ASP A 29 8.87 -10.12 5.46
C ASP A 29 7.36 -9.88 5.38
N VAL A 30 6.95 -8.99 4.47
CA VAL A 30 5.60 -8.43 4.44
C VAL A 30 4.83 -8.93 3.23
N HIS A 31 3.85 -9.78 3.46
CA HIS A 31 2.93 -10.27 2.45
C HIS A 31 1.52 -9.64 2.59
N ALA A 32 0.66 -9.89 1.60
CA ALA A 32 -0.69 -9.33 1.59
C ALA A 32 -1.57 -9.82 2.76
N LYS A 33 -1.34 -11.04 3.27
CA LYS A 33 -2.17 -11.67 4.30
C LYS A 33 -1.41 -11.99 5.59
N VAL A 34 -0.09 -12.04 5.54
CA VAL A 34 0.75 -12.46 6.66
C VAL A 34 2.02 -11.63 6.72
N LEU A 35 2.49 -11.40 7.93
CA LEU A 35 3.82 -10.90 8.26
C LEU A 35 4.61 -12.07 8.82
N VAL A 36 5.74 -12.38 8.23
CA VAL A 36 6.68 -13.39 8.76
C VAL A 36 7.81 -12.64 9.43
N CYS A 37 8.00 -12.90 10.71
CA CYS A 37 8.96 -12.21 11.55
C CYS A 37 10.02 -13.18 12.07
N ASN A 38 11.25 -12.74 12.08
CA ASN A 38 12.34 -13.46 12.72
C ASN A 38 13.10 -12.49 13.63
N TYR A 39 13.12 -12.73 14.92
CA TYR A 39 13.89 -12.00 15.92
C TYR A 39 15.17 -12.75 16.21
N GLN A 40 16.32 -12.13 16.02
CA GLN A 40 17.64 -12.67 16.32
C GLN A 40 18.32 -11.86 17.41
N TRP A 41 18.92 -12.56 18.36
CA TRP A 41 19.75 -11.95 19.41
C TRP A 41 20.96 -12.81 19.72
N TYR A 42 21.93 -12.23 20.40
CA TYR A 42 23.07 -12.94 20.92
C TYR A 42 22.85 -13.20 22.41
N ASP A 43 22.84 -14.46 22.78
CA ASP A 43 22.75 -14.87 24.17
C ASP A 43 24.16 -14.88 24.78
N PHE A 44 24.41 -13.95 25.68
CA PHE A 44 25.72 -13.76 26.30
C PHE A 44 26.04 -14.84 27.35
N GLU A 45 25.03 -15.52 27.91
CA GLU A 45 25.22 -16.58 28.87
C GLU A 45 25.69 -17.87 28.19
N THR A 46 25.05 -18.25 27.12
CA THR A 46 25.40 -19.44 26.34
C THR A 46 26.41 -19.15 25.22
N GLN A 47 26.74 -17.90 25.00
CA GLN A 47 27.63 -17.42 23.90
C GLN A 47 27.17 -17.91 22.50
N THR A 48 25.87 -18.04 22.29
CA THR A 48 25.31 -18.53 21.03
C THR A 48 24.31 -17.54 20.44
N PRO A 49 24.24 -17.44 19.10
CA PRO A 49 23.17 -16.72 18.45
C PRO A 49 21.85 -17.51 18.59
N ARG A 50 20.80 -16.83 18.97
CA ARG A 50 19.44 -17.36 19.10
C ARG A 50 18.51 -16.69 18.10
N ASN A 51 17.46 -17.39 17.72
CA ASN A 51 16.38 -16.79 16.93
C ASN A 51 15.00 -17.25 17.43
N GLU A 52 14.02 -16.39 17.24
CA GLU A 52 12.61 -16.65 17.50
C GLU A 52 11.81 -16.24 16.26
N ARG A 53 10.89 -17.09 15.85
CA ARG A 53 10.01 -16.84 14.73
C ARG A 53 8.59 -16.58 15.19
N ALA A 54 7.93 -15.60 14.56
CA ALA A 54 6.52 -15.32 14.77
C ALA A 54 5.83 -14.97 13.44
N GLU A 55 4.54 -15.27 13.35
CA GLU A 55 3.70 -14.92 12.20
C GLU A 55 2.46 -14.17 12.67
N PHE A 56 2.11 -13.10 11.94
CA PHE A 56 0.95 -12.26 12.24
C PHE A 56 0.14 -12.03 10.96
N GLY A 57 -1.18 -11.91 11.13
CA GLY A 57 -2.03 -11.45 10.03
C GLY A 57 -1.90 -9.95 9.79
N THR A 58 -2.56 -9.46 8.73
CA THR A 58 -2.53 -8.05 8.34
C THR A 58 -3.77 -7.26 8.80
N SER A 59 -4.64 -7.86 9.62
CA SER A 59 -5.74 -7.14 10.25
C SER A 59 -5.24 -6.18 11.33
N GLN A 60 -6.00 -5.16 11.65
CA GLN A 60 -5.60 -4.15 12.63
C GLN A 60 -5.26 -4.77 14.01
N THR A 61 -6.05 -5.75 14.46
CA THR A 61 -5.78 -6.48 15.71
C THR A 61 -4.47 -7.26 15.66
N GLN A 62 -4.17 -7.90 14.51
CA GLN A 62 -2.94 -8.67 14.34
C GLN A 62 -1.70 -7.77 14.21
N LEU A 63 -1.87 -6.58 13.59
CA LEU A 63 -0.81 -5.57 13.54
C LEU A 63 -0.50 -4.99 14.92
N ALA A 64 -1.51 -4.83 15.79
CA ALA A 64 -1.30 -4.43 17.18
C ALA A 64 -0.53 -5.53 17.95
N ALA A 65 -0.93 -6.80 17.81
CA ALA A 65 -0.22 -7.93 18.41
C ALA A 65 1.23 -8.06 17.91
N PHE A 66 1.48 -7.80 16.62
CA PHE A 66 2.83 -7.72 16.05
C PHE A 66 3.66 -6.61 16.70
N ALA A 67 3.08 -5.42 16.87
CA ALA A 67 3.77 -4.29 17.46
C ALA A 67 4.08 -4.53 18.95
N GLU A 68 3.15 -5.09 19.73
CA GLU A 68 3.35 -5.51 21.11
C GLU A 68 4.43 -6.61 21.23
N TRP A 69 4.42 -7.58 20.31
CA TRP A 69 5.45 -8.60 20.23
C TRP A 69 6.83 -7.99 19.97
N ALA A 70 6.94 -7.05 19.05
CA ALA A 70 8.20 -6.35 18.77
C ALA A 70 8.65 -5.49 19.96
N GLU A 71 7.72 -4.80 20.63
CA GLU A 71 8.00 -3.98 21.81
C GLU A 71 8.56 -4.82 22.97
N SER A 72 7.95 -5.99 23.26
CA SER A 72 8.39 -6.89 24.33
C SER A 72 9.82 -7.44 24.13
N ARG A 73 10.28 -7.56 22.87
CA ARG A 73 11.67 -7.99 22.53
C ARG A 73 12.63 -6.82 22.42
N ASN A 74 12.11 -5.61 22.22
CA ASN A 74 12.87 -4.37 22.10
C ASN A 74 14.15 -4.52 21.24
N PRO A 75 14.03 -4.96 19.97
CA PRO A 75 15.19 -5.16 19.10
C PRO A 75 15.96 -3.86 18.88
N SER A 76 17.26 -3.98 18.68
CA SER A 76 18.12 -2.83 18.33
C SER A 76 17.82 -2.30 16.94
N ARG A 77 17.39 -3.19 16.02
CA ARG A 77 16.98 -2.86 14.64
C ARG A 77 15.77 -3.71 14.23
N ILE A 78 14.91 -3.11 13.43
CA ILE A 78 13.81 -3.81 12.72
C ILE A 78 13.98 -3.54 11.25
N VAL A 79 14.20 -4.58 10.45
CA VAL A 79 14.43 -4.48 9.02
C VAL A 79 13.22 -5.03 8.27
N MET A 80 12.63 -4.22 7.41
CA MET A 80 11.53 -4.61 6.52
C MET A 80 11.90 -4.37 5.08
N GLU A 81 11.47 -5.24 4.15
CA GLU A 81 11.64 -5.00 2.73
C GLU A 81 10.72 -3.87 2.24
N SER A 82 11.26 -3.01 1.37
CA SER A 82 10.56 -1.80 0.90
C SER A 82 9.55 -2.05 -0.22
N THR A 83 9.07 -3.28 -0.41
CA THR A 83 8.15 -3.64 -1.50
C THR A 83 6.74 -3.07 -1.32
N GLY A 84 6.33 -2.26 -2.28
CA GLY A 84 4.95 -1.80 -2.46
C GLY A 84 4.32 -1.01 -1.31
N VAL A 85 2.99 -1.07 -1.26
CA VAL A 85 2.16 -0.36 -0.26
C VAL A 85 1.95 -1.16 1.03
N LEU A 86 2.16 -2.48 0.99
CA LEU A 86 1.86 -3.41 2.08
C LEU A 86 2.66 -3.09 3.36
N ARG A 87 3.90 -2.63 3.21
CA ARG A 87 4.77 -2.25 4.33
C ARG A 87 4.24 -1.10 5.20
N ARG A 88 3.29 -0.30 4.68
CA ARG A 88 2.84 0.92 5.40
C ARG A 88 2.17 0.60 6.71
N SER A 89 1.27 -0.37 6.72
CA SER A 89 0.51 -0.72 7.92
C SER A 89 1.39 -1.28 9.05
N PRO A 90 2.27 -2.28 8.82
CA PRO A 90 3.16 -2.76 9.86
C PRO A 90 4.19 -1.71 10.31
N TYR A 91 4.72 -0.90 9.40
CA TYR A 91 5.62 0.21 9.74
C TYR A 91 4.92 1.22 10.66
N GLN A 92 3.69 1.58 10.34
CA GLN A 92 2.90 2.52 11.13
C GLN A 92 2.53 1.97 12.51
N ALA A 93 2.19 0.68 12.61
CA ALA A 93 1.94 0.01 13.89
C ALA A 93 3.16 0.07 14.81
N LEU A 94 4.36 -0.14 14.28
CA LEU A 94 5.60 0.01 15.04
C LEU A 94 5.88 1.46 15.47
N GLU A 95 5.63 2.44 14.59
CA GLU A 95 5.75 3.86 14.97
C GLU A 95 4.77 4.22 16.11
N ASP A 96 3.53 3.70 16.06
CA ASP A 96 2.49 3.96 17.07
C ASP A 96 2.87 3.35 18.44
N CYS A 97 3.67 2.26 18.46
CA CYS A 97 4.30 1.70 19.67
C CYS A 97 5.62 2.37 20.08
N GLY A 98 5.99 3.48 19.44
CA GLY A 98 7.14 4.28 19.85
C GLY A 98 8.49 3.89 19.24
N PHE A 99 8.52 2.97 18.27
CA PHE A 99 9.75 2.70 17.54
C PHE A 99 10.16 3.89 16.66
N THR A 100 11.39 4.35 16.83
CA THR A 100 11.92 5.48 16.08
C THR A 100 12.43 5.06 14.70
N SER A 101 12.50 6.01 13.78
CA SER A 101 13.08 5.79 12.44
C SER A 101 14.54 5.34 12.45
N GLN A 102 15.25 5.51 13.58
CA GLN A 102 16.60 4.99 13.75
C GLN A 102 16.63 3.48 13.91
N LYS A 103 15.60 2.92 14.57
CA LYS A 103 15.44 1.46 14.73
C LYS A 103 14.75 0.80 13.54
N LEU A 104 13.88 1.53 12.83
CA LEU A 104 13.09 1.02 11.71
C LEU A 104 13.80 1.22 10.37
N VAL A 105 14.32 0.16 9.79
CA VAL A 105 15.05 0.18 8.54
C VAL A 105 14.19 -0.40 7.42
N LEU A 106 13.86 0.43 6.41
CA LEU A 106 13.28 -0.05 5.17
C LEU A 106 14.39 -0.41 4.18
N ALA A 107 14.61 -1.70 4.01
CA ALA A 107 15.58 -2.22 3.08
C ALA A 107 15.10 -2.10 1.62
N ASN A 108 16.00 -1.70 0.71
CA ASN A 108 15.70 -1.76 -0.71
C ASN A 108 15.77 -3.23 -1.17
N ALA A 109 14.79 -3.69 -1.95
CA ALA A 109 14.76 -5.02 -2.52
C ALA A 109 16.03 -5.37 -3.33
N CYS A 110 16.73 -4.38 -3.90
CA CYS A 110 17.99 -4.59 -4.59
C CYS A 110 19.14 -4.93 -3.64
N ASP A 111 19.14 -4.38 -2.44
CA ASP A 111 20.22 -4.56 -1.45
C ASP A 111 20.05 -5.87 -0.66
N VAL A 112 18.82 -6.41 -0.64
CA VAL A 112 18.46 -7.63 0.10
C VAL A 112 18.58 -8.91 -0.75
N LYS A 113 18.70 -8.79 -2.08
CA LYS A 113 18.79 -9.95 -2.99
C LYS A 113 20.07 -10.76 -2.74
N GLY A 114 19.97 -11.75 -1.86
CA GLY A 114 20.93 -12.84 -1.76
C GLY A 114 20.87 -13.76 -3.00
N LYS A 115 21.83 -14.72 -3.07
CA LYS A 115 21.90 -15.73 -4.14
C LYS A 115 20.56 -16.52 -4.25
N LYS A 116 20.12 -16.75 -5.47
CA LYS A 116 18.81 -17.30 -5.89
C LYS A 116 18.57 -18.78 -5.57
N ASP A 117 19.05 -19.35 -4.48
CA ASP A 117 18.78 -20.75 -4.16
C ASP A 117 17.80 -20.87 -2.98
N HIS A 118 16.67 -21.52 -3.24
CA HIS A 118 15.61 -21.91 -2.28
C HIS A 118 15.01 -20.76 -1.45
N LYS A 119 14.33 -19.83 -2.14
CA LYS A 119 13.62 -18.72 -1.53
C LYS A 119 12.35 -19.20 -0.82
N THR A 120 12.30 -19.05 0.49
CA THR A 120 11.07 -19.17 1.30
C THR A 120 10.92 -17.92 2.15
N ASP A 121 9.69 -17.50 2.44
CA ASP A 121 9.37 -16.32 3.24
C ASP A 121 10.07 -16.32 4.61
N VAL A 122 10.32 -17.51 5.14
CA VAL A 122 11.05 -17.73 6.40
C VAL A 122 12.52 -17.38 6.29
N ILE A 123 13.15 -17.83 5.21
CA ILE A 123 14.56 -17.56 4.91
C ILE A 123 14.74 -16.07 4.67
N ASP A 124 13.74 -15.43 4.03
CA ASP A 124 13.77 -14.00 3.75
C ASP A 124 13.72 -13.17 5.05
N ALA A 125 12.83 -13.50 6.01
CA ALA A 125 12.77 -12.81 7.31
C ALA A 125 14.05 -13.04 8.15
N GLU A 126 14.59 -14.27 8.18
CA GLU A 126 15.83 -14.59 8.86
C GLU A 126 17.03 -13.85 8.26
N HIS A 127 17.10 -13.79 6.93
CA HIS A 127 18.13 -13.03 6.22
C HIS A 127 18.06 -11.54 6.53
N LEU A 128 16.85 -10.95 6.54
CA LEU A 128 16.64 -9.55 6.93
C LEU A 128 17.12 -9.26 8.35
N ALA A 129 16.83 -10.18 9.31
CA ALA A 129 17.28 -10.04 10.69
C ALA A 129 18.82 -10.07 10.75
N THR A 130 19.45 -11.01 10.03
CA THR A 130 20.92 -11.13 9.97
C THR A 130 21.56 -9.87 9.40
N LEU A 131 21.03 -9.36 8.28
CA LEU A 131 21.49 -8.11 7.67
C LEU A 131 21.33 -6.91 8.63
N GLY A 132 20.23 -6.89 9.39
CA GLY A 132 19.98 -5.87 10.41
C GLY A 132 21.00 -5.91 11.53
N ARG A 133 21.40 -7.09 12.03
CA ARG A 133 22.44 -7.25 13.05
C ARG A 133 23.82 -6.81 12.56
N LEU A 134 24.10 -7.04 11.28
CA LEU A 134 25.38 -6.69 10.65
C LEU A 134 25.44 -5.22 10.20
N ASP A 135 24.36 -4.45 10.31
CA ASP A 135 24.18 -3.12 9.69
C ASP A 135 24.50 -3.10 8.18
N ALA A 136 24.26 -4.24 7.52
CA ALA A 136 24.63 -4.46 6.13
C ALA A 136 23.56 -3.95 5.13
N VAL A 137 22.50 -3.31 5.62
CA VAL A 137 21.41 -2.78 4.80
C VAL A 137 21.37 -1.27 4.91
N LYS A 138 21.47 -0.60 3.77
CA LYS A 138 21.21 0.82 3.69
C LYS A 138 19.72 1.10 3.76
N GLY A 139 19.28 1.75 4.84
CA GLY A 139 17.89 2.15 5.01
C GLY A 139 17.43 3.17 3.98
N SER A 140 16.26 2.94 3.38
CA SER A 140 15.60 3.94 2.55
C SER A 140 15.08 5.08 3.43
N PHE A 141 15.21 6.31 2.96
CA PHE A 141 14.67 7.48 3.67
C PHE A 141 13.15 7.40 3.78
N VAL A 142 12.65 7.42 5.00
CA VAL A 142 11.22 7.47 5.30
C VAL A 142 10.90 8.85 5.88
N PRO A 143 10.10 9.67 5.17
CA PRO A 143 9.65 10.96 5.72
C PRO A 143 8.81 10.76 6.97
N ILE A 144 8.76 11.78 7.83
CA ILE A 144 7.85 11.79 8.99
C ILE A 144 6.39 11.58 8.54
N ARG A 145 5.58 11.02 9.42
CA ARG A 145 4.17 10.63 9.16
C ARG A 145 3.36 11.74 8.50
N ALA A 146 3.40 12.96 9.06
CA ALA A 146 2.66 14.09 8.51
C ALA A 146 2.99 14.37 7.03
N VAL A 147 4.27 14.26 6.64
CA VAL A 147 4.69 14.43 5.24
C VAL A 147 4.22 13.26 4.37
N ARG A 148 4.21 12.03 4.90
CA ARG A 148 3.69 10.87 4.17
C ARG A 148 2.20 11.01 3.89
N ASP A 149 1.42 11.46 4.87
CA ASP A 149 -0.03 11.66 4.77
C ASP A 149 -0.35 12.78 3.79
N MET A 150 0.35 13.91 3.87
CA MET A 150 0.21 14.99 2.88
C MET A 150 0.52 14.52 1.45
N ARG A 151 1.57 13.73 1.25
CA ARG A 151 1.89 13.16 -0.07
C ARG A 151 0.79 12.22 -0.56
N LEU A 152 0.18 11.43 0.33
CA LEU A 152 -0.91 10.54 -0.02
C LEU A 152 -2.12 11.32 -0.51
N ILE A 153 -2.54 12.35 0.25
CA ILE A 153 -3.68 13.23 -0.07
C ILE A 153 -3.43 13.97 -1.38
N SER A 154 -2.25 14.58 -1.53
CA SER A 154 -1.89 15.31 -2.76
C SER A 154 -1.92 14.41 -4.00
N ARG A 155 -1.39 13.20 -3.90
CA ARG A 155 -1.43 12.24 -5.01
C ARG A 155 -2.85 11.78 -5.33
N ALA A 156 -3.69 11.56 -4.32
CA ALA A 156 -5.10 11.21 -4.50
C ALA A 156 -5.85 12.35 -5.19
N TYR A 157 -5.63 13.59 -4.79
CA TYR A 157 -6.20 14.78 -5.41
C TYR A 157 -5.80 14.93 -6.89
N ILE A 158 -4.50 14.78 -7.19
CA ILE A 158 -4.00 14.87 -8.56
C ILE A 158 -4.63 13.77 -9.44
N ARG A 159 -4.72 12.54 -8.94
CA ARG A 159 -5.37 11.43 -9.67
C ARG A 159 -6.84 11.71 -9.93
N ALA A 160 -7.58 12.16 -8.91
CA ALA A 160 -9.00 12.51 -9.07
C ALA A 160 -9.22 13.61 -10.11
N ARG A 161 -8.35 14.63 -10.13
CA ARG A 161 -8.38 15.67 -11.19
C ARG A 161 -8.09 15.11 -12.58
N GLN A 162 -7.12 14.22 -12.71
CA GLN A 162 -6.81 13.56 -13.97
C GLN A 162 -7.98 12.68 -14.47
N ASP A 163 -8.62 11.95 -13.56
CA ASP A 163 -9.77 11.11 -13.89
C ASP A 163 -10.97 11.95 -14.32
N LEU A 164 -11.21 13.08 -13.65
CA LEU A 164 -12.23 14.05 -14.09
C LEU A 164 -11.93 14.58 -15.48
N SER A 165 -10.68 14.95 -15.78
CA SER A 165 -10.30 15.42 -17.11
C SER A 165 -10.48 14.34 -18.19
N ARG A 166 -10.12 13.08 -17.85
CA ARG A 166 -10.36 11.94 -18.75
C ARG A 166 -11.84 11.69 -19.01
N ALA A 167 -12.70 11.82 -17.97
CA ALA A 167 -14.14 11.70 -18.11
C ALA A 167 -14.72 12.80 -19.02
N LYS A 168 -14.31 14.05 -18.80
CA LYS A 168 -14.69 15.19 -19.66
C LYS A 168 -14.30 14.96 -21.11
N ASN A 169 -13.08 14.50 -21.37
CA ASN A 169 -12.59 14.24 -22.72
C ASN A 169 -13.35 13.07 -23.38
N ARG A 170 -13.67 12.01 -22.63
CA ARG A 170 -14.51 10.92 -23.16
C ARG A 170 -15.89 11.43 -23.56
N LYS A 171 -16.57 12.21 -22.69
CA LYS A 171 -17.87 12.82 -23.01
C LYS A 171 -17.81 13.60 -24.32
N THR A 172 -16.81 14.49 -24.49
CA THR A 172 -16.61 15.27 -25.70
C THR A 172 -16.41 14.39 -26.95
N LYS A 173 -15.63 13.31 -26.80
CA LYS A 173 -15.41 12.34 -27.90
C LYS A 173 -16.72 11.69 -28.34
N TYR A 174 -17.54 11.22 -27.40
CA TYR A 174 -18.82 10.58 -27.71
C TYR A 174 -19.79 11.55 -28.38
N LEU A 175 -19.92 12.79 -27.86
CA LEU A 175 -20.77 13.80 -28.50
C LEU A 175 -20.33 14.10 -29.93
N ASN A 176 -19.04 14.18 -30.17
CA ASN A 176 -18.52 14.38 -31.54
C ASN A 176 -18.78 13.15 -32.43
N ALA A 177 -18.69 11.92 -31.91
CA ALA A 177 -18.93 10.70 -32.67
C ALA A 177 -20.38 10.56 -33.14
N ILE A 178 -21.34 11.01 -32.34
CA ILE A 178 -22.77 11.07 -32.74
C ILE A 178 -23.13 12.33 -33.56
N GLY A 179 -22.12 13.09 -34.04
CA GLY A 179 -22.31 14.26 -34.89
C GLY A 179 -22.71 15.54 -34.14
N THR A 180 -22.78 15.50 -32.82
CA THR A 180 -23.15 16.67 -32.01
C THR A 180 -21.90 17.50 -31.71
N ARG A 181 -21.74 18.63 -32.42
CA ARG A 181 -20.65 19.58 -32.16
C ARG A 181 -20.96 20.46 -30.93
N ALA A 182 -21.23 19.83 -29.80
CA ALA A 182 -21.63 20.54 -28.59
C ALA A 182 -20.58 21.56 -28.10
N GLY A 183 -19.29 21.32 -28.40
CA GLY A 183 -18.20 22.24 -28.07
C GLY A 183 -18.22 23.55 -28.88
N SER A 184 -18.96 23.63 -30.01
CA SER A 184 -19.13 24.88 -30.76
C SER A 184 -20.32 25.72 -30.25
N VAL A 185 -21.22 25.09 -29.47
CA VAL A 185 -22.42 25.76 -28.94
C VAL A 185 -22.20 26.21 -27.48
N PHE A 186 -21.49 25.41 -26.69
CA PHE A 186 -21.25 25.68 -25.30
C PHE A 186 -19.79 26.06 -25.04
N SER A 187 -19.55 27.18 -24.36
CA SER A 187 -18.21 27.57 -23.90
C SER A 187 -17.64 26.55 -22.88
N ASP A 188 -18.50 25.98 -22.07
CA ASP A 188 -18.19 24.83 -21.19
C ASP A 188 -19.24 23.74 -21.34
N ILE A 189 -18.90 22.67 -22.03
CA ILE A 189 -19.73 21.47 -22.25
C ILE A 189 -20.07 20.72 -20.96
N ASN A 190 -19.39 21.04 -19.87
CA ASN A 190 -19.59 20.44 -18.55
C ASN A 190 -20.31 21.38 -17.58
N GLY A 191 -20.60 22.59 -18.01
CA GLY A 191 -21.36 23.58 -17.25
C GLY A 191 -22.80 23.15 -16.99
N LYS A 192 -23.48 23.83 -16.06
CA LYS A 192 -24.85 23.49 -15.64
C LYS A 192 -25.82 23.51 -16.84
N ALA A 193 -25.82 24.59 -17.61
CA ALA A 193 -26.71 24.77 -18.79
C ALA A 193 -26.48 23.68 -19.85
N ALA A 194 -25.20 23.38 -20.18
CA ALA A 194 -24.89 22.31 -21.14
C ALA A 194 -25.34 20.93 -20.61
N ARG A 195 -25.26 20.69 -19.33
CA ARG A 195 -25.70 19.44 -18.70
C ARG A 195 -27.21 19.28 -18.80
N GLU A 196 -27.98 20.31 -18.44
CA GLU A 196 -29.44 20.30 -18.51
C GLU A 196 -29.94 20.04 -19.93
N ILE A 197 -29.39 20.76 -20.91
CA ILE A 197 -29.76 20.62 -22.33
C ILE A 197 -29.37 19.24 -22.88
N LEU A 198 -28.16 18.75 -22.58
CA LEU A 198 -27.72 17.43 -23.04
C LEU A 198 -28.50 16.29 -22.37
N THR A 199 -28.94 16.45 -21.13
CA THR A 199 -29.79 15.45 -20.43
C THR A 199 -31.18 15.42 -21.07
N ALA A 200 -31.82 16.57 -21.28
CA ALA A 200 -33.11 16.67 -21.96
C ALA A 200 -33.02 16.10 -23.37
N TRP A 201 -31.95 16.41 -24.10
CA TRP A 201 -31.76 15.92 -25.47
C TRP A 201 -31.62 14.37 -25.52
N VAL A 202 -30.96 13.75 -24.56
CA VAL A 202 -30.84 12.28 -24.46
C VAL A 202 -32.18 11.65 -24.06
N GLU A 203 -32.97 12.31 -23.19
CA GLU A 203 -34.30 11.85 -22.78
C GLU A 203 -35.33 11.95 -23.91
N ASP A 204 -35.27 13.02 -24.72
CA ASP A 204 -36.17 13.23 -25.84
C ASP A 204 -35.81 12.42 -27.10
N ASN A 205 -34.64 11.83 -27.17
CA ASN A 205 -34.16 11.02 -28.28
C ASN A 205 -33.84 9.58 -27.85
N PRO A 206 -34.87 8.77 -27.56
CA PRO A 206 -34.66 7.37 -27.15
C PRO A 206 -33.99 6.52 -28.22
N MET A 207 -33.96 6.96 -29.51
CA MET A 207 -33.23 6.32 -30.60
C MET A 207 -31.70 6.43 -30.45
N LEU A 208 -31.18 7.34 -29.61
CA LEU A 208 -29.77 7.30 -29.17
C LEU A 208 -29.51 6.20 -28.15
N GLY A 209 -30.55 5.52 -27.70
CA GLY A 209 -30.56 4.35 -26.84
C GLY A 209 -31.06 3.07 -27.51
N GLY A 210 -31.46 3.09 -28.79
CA GLY A 210 -32.10 1.95 -29.44
C GLY A 210 -31.41 1.51 -30.72
N ASP A 211 -31.25 0.23 -30.88
CA ASP A 211 -30.79 -0.64 -31.96
C ASP A 211 -29.31 -1.00 -32.08
N HIS A 212 -28.42 -0.38 -31.34
CA HIS A 212 -27.09 -0.97 -31.10
C HIS A 212 -26.94 -1.20 -29.58
N PRO A 213 -27.06 -2.46 -29.09
CA PRO A 213 -27.10 -2.74 -27.65
C PRO A 213 -25.85 -2.31 -26.87
N LEU A 214 -24.75 -2.03 -27.56
CA LEU A 214 -23.51 -1.58 -26.97
C LEU A 214 -23.35 -0.05 -26.90
N GLU A 215 -24.09 0.72 -27.71
CA GLU A 215 -23.95 2.18 -27.75
C GLU A 215 -24.94 2.89 -26.81
N GLY A 216 -26.17 2.40 -26.69
CA GLY A 216 -27.20 3.01 -25.86
C GLY A 216 -26.96 2.82 -24.36
N GLU A 217 -26.61 1.62 -23.94
CA GLU A 217 -26.27 1.34 -22.52
C GLU A 217 -24.97 2.02 -22.08
N ALA A 218 -23.97 2.11 -22.97
CA ALA A 218 -22.72 2.79 -22.70
C ALA A 218 -22.92 4.31 -22.56
N ALA A 219 -23.75 4.93 -23.38
CA ALA A 219 -24.05 6.36 -23.31
C ALA A 219 -24.86 6.71 -22.05
N GLN A 220 -25.87 5.90 -21.71
CA GLN A 220 -26.66 6.06 -20.48
C GLN A 220 -25.85 5.74 -19.22
N ALA A 221 -25.00 4.70 -19.23
CA ALA A 221 -24.14 4.35 -18.13
C ALA A 221 -23.08 5.43 -17.87
N LEU A 222 -22.55 6.05 -18.93
CA LEU A 222 -21.61 7.18 -18.82
C LEU A 222 -22.27 8.43 -18.26
N CYS A 223 -23.47 8.79 -18.73
CA CYS A 223 -24.20 9.93 -18.21
C CYS A 223 -24.57 9.74 -16.73
N ARG A 224 -25.07 8.55 -16.34
CA ARG A 224 -25.41 8.21 -14.95
C ARG A 224 -24.18 8.10 -14.02
N ARG A 225 -23.04 7.66 -14.54
CA ARG A 225 -21.78 7.55 -13.77
C ARG A 225 -21.14 8.91 -13.52
N ASP A 226 -21.11 9.76 -14.54
CA ASP A 226 -20.53 11.10 -14.44
C ASP A 226 -21.41 12.04 -13.58
N CYS A 227 -22.73 11.90 -13.65
CA CYS A 227 -23.65 12.64 -12.78
C CYS A 227 -23.54 12.22 -11.30
N ARG A 228 -23.33 10.94 -10.97
CA ARG A 228 -23.14 10.50 -9.58
C ARG A 228 -21.79 10.92 -9.01
N CYS A 229 -20.72 10.89 -9.80
CA CYS A 229 -19.40 11.34 -9.35
C CYS A 229 -19.36 12.83 -9.02
N VAL A 230 -20.11 13.66 -9.76
CA VAL A 230 -20.17 15.10 -9.50
C VAL A 230 -21.11 15.44 -8.34
N ALA A 231 -22.22 14.72 -8.18
CA ALA A 231 -23.13 14.88 -7.04
C ALA A 231 -22.48 14.50 -5.71
N SER A 232 -21.69 13.41 -5.69
CA SER A 232 -20.99 12.96 -4.47
C SER A 232 -19.82 13.87 -4.06
N ALA A 233 -19.26 14.64 -4.99
CA ALA A 233 -18.21 15.63 -4.70
C ALA A 233 -18.78 16.97 -4.19
N ALA A 234 -20.01 17.30 -4.57
CA ALA A 234 -20.67 18.56 -4.16
C ALA A 234 -21.35 18.49 -2.77
N THR A 235 -21.57 17.30 -2.23
CA THR A 235 -22.20 17.09 -0.90
C THR A 235 -21.19 16.87 0.22
N ARG A 236 -19.91 17.06 -0.01
CA ARG A 236 -18.82 16.93 0.99
C ARG A 236 -17.99 18.21 1.16
N THR A 237 -18.64 19.36 1.07
CA THR A 237 -18.07 20.64 1.52
C THR A 237 -18.89 21.21 2.66
#